data_6c91ea924c3d18f4aa40491a8ab8fb4e
#
_entry.id   6c91ea924c3d18f4aa40491a8ab8fb4e
#
_cell.length_a   1.000
_cell.length_b   1.000
_cell.length_c   1.000
_cell.angle_alpha   90.00
_cell.angle_beta   90.00
_cell.angle_gamma   90.00
#
_symmetry.space_group_name_H-M   'P 1'
#
loop_
_entity.id
_entity.type
_entity.pdbx_description
1 polymer ?
#
loop_
_entity_poly.entity_id
_entity_poly.type
_entity_poly.pdbx_seq_one_letter_code
_entity_poly.pdbx_strand_id
1 'polypeptide(L)'
;MVIISASGLLYLRHCEWSPEEAARYATEHAEKKSVGMCALYVRKAIIAGGIPLYVGGDAWSYKYTLPILNFHQVGKKSEREVGDIVVFQPIGGRKYGHIAIWNGKQWVSDFKQRNLIVHSDYLNNGCEYAIYRRDR
;
A
#
# COMPACT_ATOMS: atom_id res chain seq x y z
N MET A 1 -12.62 -15.48 2.67
CA MET A 1 -11.26 -15.59 3.24
C MET A 1 -10.43 -16.52 2.37
N VAL A 2 -9.26 -16.11 1.99
CA VAL A 2 -8.33 -16.96 1.24
C VAL A 2 -7.32 -17.54 2.22
N ILE A 3 -7.16 -18.86 2.21
CA ILE A 3 -6.22 -19.55 3.07
C ILE A 3 -4.94 -19.80 2.27
N ILE A 4 -3.84 -19.24 2.76
CA ILE A 4 -2.52 -19.48 2.18
C ILE A 4 -1.86 -20.59 2.99
N SER A 5 -1.35 -21.63 2.32
CA SER A 5 -0.62 -22.71 2.96
C SER A 5 0.66 -22.18 3.63
N ALA A 6 1.17 -22.89 4.62
CA ALA A 6 2.42 -22.52 5.30
C ALA A 6 3.58 -22.39 4.31
N SER A 7 3.69 -23.27 3.32
CA SER A 7 4.72 -23.21 2.29
C SER A 7 4.51 -22.02 1.34
N GLY A 8 3.25 -21.71 0.99
CA GLY A 8 2.93 -20.54 0.18
C GLY A 8 3.26 -19.24 0.89
N LEU A 9 2.98 -19.16 2.20
CA LEU A 9 3.34 -18.00 3.01
C LEU A 9 4.85 -17.82 3.09
N LEU A 10 5.59 -18.91 3.32
CA LEU A 10 7.05 -18.87 3.36
C LEU A 10 7.62 -18.37 2.03
N TYR A 11 7.08 -18.83 0.92
CA TYR A 11 7.47 -18.36 -0.41
C TYR A 11 7.27 -16.85 -0.55
N LEU A 12 6.09 -16.33 -0.18
CA LEU A 12 5.79 -14.90 -0.27
C LEU A 12 6.73 -14.05 0.60
N ARG A 13 7.10 -14.56 1.78
CA ARG A 13 8.02 -13.85 2.68
C ARG A 13 9.46 -13.80 2.15
N HIS A 14 9.86 -14.75 1.32
CA HIS A 14 11.21 -14.85 0.76
C HIS A 14 11.32 -14.41 -0.70
N CYS A 15 10.23 -13.95 -1.30
CA CYS A 15 10.28 -13.37 -2.64
C CYS A 15 11.18 -12.14 -2.66
N GLU A 16 11.92 -11.98 -3.75
CA GLU A 16 12.69 -10.76 -3.98
C GLU A 16 11.71 -9.59 -4.17
N TRP A 17 12.04 -8.48 -3.56
CA TRP A 17 11.25 -7.27 -3.62
C TRP A 17 11.99 -6.18 -4.37
N SER A 18 11.39 -5.66 -5.43
CA SER A 18 11.85 -4.49 -6.14
C SER A 18 10.92 -3.32 -5.89
N PRO A 19 11.24 -2.45 -4.92
CA PRO A 19 10.42 -1.26 -4.66
C PRO A 19 10.36 -0.32 -5.86
N GLU A 20 11.43 -0.26 -6.66
CA GLU A 20 11.48 0.57 -7.86
C GLU A 20 10.48 0.09 -8.92
N GLU A 21 10.40 -1.22 -9.15
CA GLU A 21 9.44 -1.79 -10.10
C GLU A 21 8.01 -1.60 -9.63
N ALA A 22 7.75 -1.78 -8.34
CA ALA A 22 6.43 -1.54 -7.76
C ALA A 22 6.00 -0.09 -7.94
N ALA A 23 6.89 0.84 -7.60
CA ALA A 23 6.62 2.28 -7.72
C ALA A 23 6.44 2.70 -9.17
N ARG A 24 7.24 2.15 -10.08
CA ARG A 24 7.15 2.42 -11.52
C ARG A 24 5.80 1.95 -12.06
N TYR A 25 5.39 0.75 -11.71
CA TYR A 25 4.09 0.22 -12.11
C TYR A 25 2.95 1.14 -11.64
N ALA A 26 2.97 1.51 -10.36
CA ALA A 26 1.93 2.37 -9.79
C ALA A 26 1.87 3.71 -10.54
N THR A 27 3.02 4.31 -10.81
CA THR A 27 3.10 5.60 -11.50
C THR A 27 2.58 5.52 -12.93
N GLU A 28 2.96 4.47 -13.66
CA GLU A 28 2.55 4.28 -15.06
C GLU A 28 1.07 3.96 -15.21
N HIS A 29 0.46 3.32 -14.21
CA HIS A 29 -0.95 2.90 -14.27
C HIS A 29 -1.89 3.83 -13.52
N ALA A 30 -1.39 4.91 -12.92
CA ALA A 30 -2.21 5.87 -12.19
C ALA A 30 -3.22 6.54 -13.13
N GLU A 31 -4.45 6.64 -12.66
CA GLU A 31 -5.52 7.35 -13.36
C GLU A 31 -5.39 8.86 -13.16
N LYS A 32 -6.11 9.65 -13.94
CA LYS A 32 -6.08 11.12 -13.81
C LYS A 32 -6.67 11.59 -12.50
N LYS A 33 -7.62 10.83 -11.96
CA LYS A 33 -8.27 11.07 -10.67
C LYS A 33 -8.65 9.74 -10.04
N SER A 34 -9.03 9.77 -8.76
CA SER A 34 -9.43 8.53 -8.07
C SER A 34 -10.61 7.86 -8.76
N VAL A 35 -10.52 6.54 -8.92
CA VAL A 35 -11.59 5.68 -9.43
C VAL A 35 -12.12 4.74 -8.34
N GLY A 36 -11.74 4.97 -7.07
CA GLY A 36 -12.22 4.19 -5.93
C GLY A 36 -11.61 2.79 -5.83
N MET A 37 -10.43 2.58 -6.38
CA MET A 37 -9.78 1.25 -6.44
C MET A 37 -8.35 1.25 -5.91
N CYS A 38 -8.08 2.04 -4.87
CA CYS A 38 -6.72 2.19 -4.34
C CYS A 38 -6.08 0.85 -3.95
N ALA A 39 -6.82 -0.03 -3.28
CA ALA A 39 -6.28 -1.32 -2.84
C ALA A 39 -5.91 -2.22 -4.02
N LEU A 40 -6.73 -2.27 -5.06
CA LEU A 40 -6.44 -3.06 -6.26
C LEU A 40 -5.19 -2.54 -6.97
N TYR A 41 -5.07 -1.23 -7.12
CA TYR A 41 -3.93 -0.62 -7.83
C TYR A 41 -2.61 -0.84 -7.07
N VAL A 42 -2.63 -0.68 -5.75
CA VAL A 42 -1.42 -0.91 -4.93
C VAL A 42 -1.08 -2.41 -4.90
N ARG A 43 -2.07 -3.29 -4.82
CA ARG A 43 -1.83 -4.73 -4.89
C ARG A 43 -1.14 -5.13 -6.20
N LYS A 44 -1.60 -4.59 -7.33
CA LYS A 44 -0.94 -4.83 -8.62
C LYS A 44 0.48 -4.30 -8.66
N ALA A 45 0.74 -3.18 -8.01
CA ALA A 45 2.09 -2.65 -7.89
C ALA A 45 2.99 -3.58 -7.06
N ILE A 46 2.47 -4.13 -5.97
CA ILE A 46 3.20 -5.11 -5.14
C ILE A 46 3.54 -6.35 -5.97
N ILE A 47 2.60 -6.83 -6.78
CA ILE A 47 2.83 -7.96 -7.70
C ILE A 47 3.96 -7.61 -8.70
N ALA A 48 3.90 -6.43 -9.30
CA ALA A 48 4.93 -5.96 -10.23
C ALA A 48 6.30 -5.88 -9.56
N GLY A 49 6.34 -5.58 -8.27
CA GLY A 49 7.58 -5.55 -7.47
C GLY A 49 8.12 -6.92 -7.09
N GLY A 50 7.45 -8.00 -7.45
CA GLY A 50 7.95 -9.36 -7.27
C GLY A 50 7.24 -10.23 -6.25
N ILE A 51 6.22 -9.71 -5.57
CA ILE A 51 5.45 -10.49 -4.58
C ILE A 51 4.13 -10.89 -5.23
N PRO A 52 3.91 -12.19 -5.53
CA PRO A 52 2.69 -12.65 -6.22
C PRO A 52 1.48 -12.67 -5.28
N LEU A 53 1.03 -11.49 -4.86
CA LEU A 53 -0.08 -11.31 -3.94
C LEU A 53 -1.40 -11.21 -4.70
N TYR A 54 -2.08 -12.34 -4.88
CA TYR A 54 -3.35 -12.40 -5.59
C TYR A 54 -4.57 -12.37 -4.69
N VAL A 55 -4.37 -12.07 -3.42
CA VAL A 55 -5.44 -11.96 -2.42
C VAL A 55 -5.87 -10.50 -2.31
N GLY A 56 -7.15 -10.24 -2.53
CA GLY A 56 -7.70 -8.90 -2.37
C GLY A 56 -8.02 -8.56 -0.92
N GLY A 57 -8.61 -7.41 -0.72
CA GLY A 57 -9.05 -6.93 0.58
C GLY A 57 -9.24 -5.43 0.54
N ASP A 58 -9.94 -4.91 1.56
CA ASP A 58 -10.08 -3.47 1.73
C ASP A 58 -8.73 -2.85 2.10
N ALA A 59 -8.54 -1.60 1.75
CA ALA A 59 -7.27 -0.91 1.99
C ALA A 59 -6.82 -1.02 3.45
N TRP A 60 -7.72 -0.83 4.41
CA TRP A 60 -7.40 -0.88 5.84
C TRP A 60 -6.83 -2.23 6.28
N SER A 61 -7.22 -3.33 5.63
CA SER A 61 -6.79 -4.67 6.02
C SER A 61 -5.34 -4.95 5.71
N TYR A 62 -4.71 -4.10 4.88
CA TYR A 62 -3.29 -4.24 4.55
C TYR A 62 -2.36 -4.00 5.74
N LYS A 63 -2.88 -3.42 6.84
CA LYS A 63 -2.11 -3.37 8.09
C LYS A 63 -1.77 -4.76 8.64
N TYR A 64 -2.57 -5.77 8.27
CA TYR A 64 -2.31 -7.17 8.61
C TYR A 64 -1.56 -7.89 7.50
N THR A 65 -1.90 -7.62 6.25
CA THR A 65 -1.31 -8.28 5.09
C THR A 65 0.16 -7.94 4.91
N LEU A 66 0.53 -6.68 5.05
CA LEU A 66 1.90 -6.24 4.81
C LEU A 66 2.92 -6.86 5.78
N PRO A 67 2.67 -6.90 7.11
CA PRO A 67 3.59 -7.58 8.02
C PRO A 67 3.75 -9.08 7.71
N ILE A 68 2.68 -9.76 7.31
CA ILE A 68 2.74 -11.16 6.89
C ILE A 68 3.69 -11.33 5.70
N LEU A 69 3.75 -10.35 4.80
CA LEU A 69 4.61 -10.34 3.62
C LEU A 69 6.02 -9.78 3.91
N ASN A 70 6.39 -9.71 5.17
CA ASN A 70 7.70 -9.25 5.61
C ASN A 70 7.95 -7.73 5.46
N PHE A 71 6.88 -6.94 5.36
CA PHE A 71 6.98 -5.51 5.54
C PHE A 71 7.03 -5.19 7.03
N HIS A 72 7.78 -4.17 7.41
CA HIS A 72 7.81 -3.67 8.78
C HIS A 72 7.38 -2.20 8.82
N GLN A 73 6.80 -1.81 9.94
CA GLN A 73 6.35 -0.45 10.14
C GLN A 73 7.55 0.48 10.35
N VAL A 74 7.53 1.65 9.71
CA VAL A 74 8.53 2.70 9.90
C VAL A 74 7.87 3.93 10.51
N GLY A 75 8.69 4.78 11.14
CA GLY A 75 8.18 5.99 11.79
C GLY A 75 7.57 6.98 10.79
N LYS A 76 6.51 7.66 11.21
CA LYS A 76 5.83 8.67 10.38
C LYS A 76 6.74 9.83 10.00
N LYS A 77 7.75 10.11 10.84
CA LYS A 77 8.73 11.18 10.61
C LYS A 77 9.98 10.69 9.91
N SER A 78 10.11 9.38 9.66
CA SER A 78 11.24 8.83 8.93
C SER A 78 11.20 9.32 7.49
N GLU A 79 12.39 9.45 6.89
CA GLU A 79 12.48 9.77 5.47
C GLU A 79 11.80 8.68 4.65
N ARG A 80 11.04 9.11 3.63
CA ARG A 80 10.36 8.17 2.74
C ARG A 80 11.36 7.52 1.79
N GLU A 81 11.16 6.23 1.55
CA GLU A 81 11.92 5.48 0.54
C GLU A 81 10.96 4.96 -0.52
N VAL A 82 11.45 4.88 -1.75
CA VAL A 82 10.68 4.30 -2.86
C VAL A 82 10.16 2.92 -2.46
N GLY A 83 8.86 2.68 -2.68
CA GLY A 83 8.22 1.42 -2.31
C GLY A 83 7.59 1.42 -0.93
N ASP A 84 7.76 2.48 -0.13
CA ASP A 84 7.03 2.61 1.14
C ASP A 84 5.53 2.63 0.86
N ILE A 85 4.76 1.96 1.73
CA ILE A 85 3.30 1.85 1.59
C ILE A 85 2.65 2.45 2.83
N VAL A 86 1.70 3.37 2.62
CA VAL A 86 0.89 3.95 3.69
C VAL A 86 -0.48 3.30 3.69
N VAL A 87 -0.97 2.97 4.89
CA VAL A 87 -2.30 2.38 5.09
C VAL A 87 -3.07 3.23 6.09
N PHE A 88 -4.22 3.75 5.66
CA PHE A 88 -5.14 4.52 6.51
C PHE A 88 -6.27 3.62 6.97
N GLN A 89 -6.65 3.76 8.25
CA GLN A 89 -7.78 3.05 8.81
C GLN A 89 -9.09 3.74 8.44
N PRO A 90 -10.25 3.02 8.50
CA PRO A 90 -11.55 3.61 8.24
C PRO A 90 -11.86 4.76 9.19
N ILE A 91 -12.54 5.78 8.66
CA ILE A 91 -13.12 6.88 9.44
C ILE A 91 -14.44 7.29 8.81
N GLY A 92 -15.36 7.79 9.62
CA GLY A 92 -16.59 8.42 9.15
C GLY A 92 -17.18 7.84 7.87
N GLY A 93 -17.26 8.61 6.81
CA GLY A 93 -17.72 8.18 5.49
C GLY A 93 -16.73 7.38 4.66
N ARG A 94 -15.54 7.03 5.21
CA ARG A 94 -14.45 6.33 4.52
C ARG A 94 -14.26 4.94 5.08
N LYS A 95 -15.24 4.06 4.89
CA LYS A 95 -15.29 2.74 5.51
C LYS A 95 -14.24 1.74 5.02
N TYR A 96 -13.60 1.99 3.89
CA TYR A 96 -12.58 1.08 3.32
C TYR A 96 -11.16 1.47 3.66
N GLY A 97 -10.97 2.62 4.31
CA GLY A 97 -9.63 3.17 4.51
C GLY A 97 -9.01 3.64 3.21
N HIS A 98 -7.70 3.74 3.20
CA HIS A 98 -6.95 4.15 2.01
C HIS A 98 -5.56 3.54 2.01
N ILE A 99 -4.97 3.38 0.84
CA ILE A 99 -3.63 2.82 0.68
C ILE A 99 -2.94 3.49 -0.51
N ALA A 100 -1.63 3.74 -0.37
CA ALA A 100 -0.83 4.32 -1.43
C ALA A 100 0.63 3.87 -1.32
N ILE A 101 1.38 3.96 -2.41
CA ILE A 101 2.80 3.64 -2.47
C ILE A 101 3.61 4.90 -2.83
N TRP A 102 4.77 5.05 -2.20
CA TRP A 102 5.68 6.18 -2.45
C TRP A 102 6.57 5.88 -3.66
N ASN A 103 6.59 6.78 -4.65
CA ASN A 103 7.37 6.58 -5.87
C ASN A 103 8.67 7.38 -5.92
N GLY A 104 9.06 7.97 -4.79
CA GLY A 104 10.23 8.83 -4.70
C GLY A 104 9.91 10.32 -4.83
N LYS A 105 8.70 10.64 -5.29
CA LYS A 105 8.26 12.01 -5.53
C LYS A 105 6.92 12.30 -4.87
N GLN A 106 6.01 11.34 -4.88
CA GLN A 106 4.65 11.52 -4.38
C GLN A 106 4.04 10.18 -4.03
N TRP A 107 2.95 10.21 -3.26
CA TRP A 107 2.14 9.03 -3.00
C TRP A 107 1.26 8.73 -4.21
N VAL A 108 1.17 7.45 -4.55
CA VAL A 108 0.36 6.97 -5.69
C VAL A 108 -0.56 5.86 -5.18
N SER A 109 -1.85 6.06 -5.34
CA SER A 109 -2.89 5.06 -5.11
C SER A 109 -3.41 4.57 -6.47
N ASP A 110 -4.69 4.78 -6.76
CA ASP A 110 -5.20 4.64 -8.12
C ASP A 110 -5.00 5.93 -8.93
N PHE A 111 -4.46 6.97 -8.28
CA PHE A 111 -4.07 8.22 -8.92
C PHE A 111 -2.86 8.81 -8.19
N LYS A 112 -2.19 9.76 -8.82
CA LYS A 112 -1.06 10.48 -8.21
C LYS A 112 -1.60 11.52 -7.24
N GLN A 113 -1.28 11.36 -5.95
CA GLN A 113 -1.79 12.23 -4.89
C GLN A 113 -0.95 13.50 -4.77
N ARG A 114 -1.60 14.62 -4.48
CA ARG A 114 -0.89 15.86 -4.16
C ARG A 114 -0.31 15.82 -2.76
N ASN A 115 -1.03 15.19 -1.83
CA ASN A 115 -0.66 15.12 -0.42
C ASN A 115 -0.84 13.71 0.11
N LEU A 116 -0.22 13.44 1.27
CA LEU A 116 -0.44 12.20 2.01
C LEU A 116 -1.93 12.02 2.37
N ILE A 117 -2.55 13.07 2.88
CA ILE A 117 -3.97 13.08 3.25
C ILE A 117 -4.79 13.39 1.99
N VAL A 118 -5.49 12.37 1.47
CA VAL A 118 -6.23 12.48 0.22
C VAL A 118 -7.61 13.10 0.36
N HIS A 119 -8.18 13.09 1.57
CA HIS A 119 -9.52 13.60 1.81
C HIS A 119 -9.60 14.28 3.17
N SER A 120 -10.37 15.38 3.22
CA SER A 120 -10.54 16.16 4.46
C SER A 120 -11.12 15.35 5.62
N ASP A 121 -11.89 14.30 5.34
CA ASP A 121 -12.43 13.42 6.38
C ASP A 121 -11.33 12.82 7.25
N TYR A 122 -10.19 12.42 6.64
CA TYR A 122 -9.04 11.89 7.38
C TYR A 122 -8.42 12.93 8.29
N LEU A 123 -8.36 14.17 7.83
CA LEU A 123 -7.80 15.26 8.62
C LEU A 123 -8.73 15.64 9.77
N ASN A 124 -10.04 15.79 9.50
CA ASN A 124 -11.02 16.29 10.45
C ASN A 124 -11.39 15.30 11.55
N ASN A 125 -11.24 13.99 11.29
CA ASN A 125 -11.63 12.92 12.20
C ASN A 125 -10.45 12.24 12.87
N GLY A 126 -9.26 12.83 12.81
CA GLY A 126 -8.06 12.26 13.43
C GLY A 126 -7.65 10.96 12.76
N CYS A 127 -7.10 11.05 11.57
CA CYS A 127 -6.74 9.87 10.79
C CYS A 127 -5.68 9.02 11.49
N GLU A 128 -5.92 7.72 11.56
CA GLU A 128 -4.96 6.73 11.99
C GLU A 128 -4.34 6.08 10.76
N TYR A 129 -3.03 6.15 10.63
CA TYR A 129 -2.31 5.53 9.53
C TYR A 129 -0.95 5.03 9.98
N ALA A 130 -0.40 4.09 9.22
CA ALA A 130 0.96 3.59 9.41
C ALA A 130 1.65 3.47 8.06
N ILE A 131 2.97 3.49 8.09
CA ILE A 131 3.80 3.39 6.90
C ILE A 131 4.67 2.15 7.02
N TYR A 132 4.74 1.38 5.95
CA TYR A 132 5.41 0.09 5.91
C TYR A 132 6.48 0.07 4.84
N ARG A 133 7.56 -0.64 5.13
CA ARG A 133 8.71 -0.81 4.24
C ARG A 133 9.14 -2.26 4.24
N ARG A 134 9.56 -2.77 3.09
CA ARG A 134 10.14 -4.11 3.00
C ARG A 134 11.57 -4.01 2.50
N ASP A 135 12.45 -4.72 3.17
CA ASP A 135 13.83 -4.83 2.74
C ASP A 135 13.92 -5.68 1.46
N ARG A 136 14.93 -5.41 0.67
CA ARG A 136 15.19 -6.13 -0.58
C ARG A 136 15.61 -7.56 -0.32
#